data_e0b18d27332a4ea201cdd783ffab357f
#
_entry.id   e0b18d27332a4ea201cdd783ffab357f
#
_cell.length_a   1.000
_cell.length_b   1.000
_cell.length_c   1.000
_cell.angle_alpha   90.00
_cell.angle_beta   90.00
_cell.angle_gamma   90.00
#
_symmetry.space_group_name_H-M   'P 1'
#
loop_
_entity.id
_entity.type
_entity.pdbx_description
1 polymer ?
#
loop_
_entity_poly.entity_id
_entity_poly.type
_entity_poly.pdbx_seq_one_letter_code
_entity_poly.pdbx_strand_id
1 'polypeptide(L)'
;MTNFERVKKFMETFGQEIKEKAEFPSDKIASLRHDLINEELDELKEAMNNKDIKEVADALTDILYVTYGAGHAFGINLDKCFKEVQNSNMSKLGLDGKPIYNEKGKVMKGPNYFKPNLDKFVV
;
A
#
# COMPACT_ATOMS: atom_id res chain seq x y z
N MET A 1 -9.63 12.00 9.68
CA MET A 1 -8.80 12.03 8.46
C MET A 1 -7.87 10.83 8.45
N THR A 2 -7.90 10.06 7.38
CA THR A 2 -7.02 8.91 7.21
C THR A 2 -5.61 9.35 6.83
N ASN A 3 -4.65 8.45 6.93
CA ASN A 3 -3.28 8.75 6.49
C ASN A 3 -3.21 9.04 5.00
N PHE A 4 -4.01 8.33 4.21
CA PHE A 4 -4.12 8.58 2.78
C PHE A 4 -4.59 10.02 2.52
N GLU A 5 -5.60 10.48 3.26
CA GLU A 5 -6.11 11.85 3.15
C GLU A 5 -5.09 12.90 3.61
N ARG A 6 -4.31 12.58 4.65
CA ARG A 6 -3.24 13.49 5.11
C ARG A 6 -2.18 13.69 4.03
N VAL A 7 -1.82 12.63 3.32
CA VAL A 7 -0.85 12.72 2.22
C VAL A 7 -1.41 13.54 1.06
N LYS A 8 -2.72 13.41 0.78
CA LYS A 8 -3.37 14.26 -0.22
C LYS A 8 -3.21 15.75 0.13
N LYS A 9 -3.43 16.07 1.40
CA LYS A 9 -3.27 17.46 1.87
C LYS A 9 -1.85 17.96 1.69
N PHE A 10 -0.86 17.12 1.97
CA PHE A 10 0.54 17.47 1.72
C PHE A 10 0.75 17.78 0.23
N MET A 11 0.28 16.90 -0.65
CA MET A 11 0.47 17.07 -2.09
C MET A 11 -0.22 18.35 -2.62
N GLU A 12 -1.43 18.63 -2.13
CA GLU A 12 -2.14 19.87 -2.47
C GLU A 12 -1.36 21.11 -2.01
N THR A 13 -0.84 21.05 -0.80
CA THR A 13 -0.10 22.18 -0.21
C THR A 13 1.19 22.46 -0.97
N PHE A 14 1.87 21.42 -1.42
CA PHE A 14 3.16 21.54 -2.11
C PHE A 14 3.06 21.49 -3.63
N GLY A 15 1.83 21.57 -4.18
CA GLY A 15 1.63 21.71 -5.62
C GLY A 15 1.95 20.46 -6.43
N GLN A 16 1.82 19.29 -5.84
CA GLN A 16 2.05 18.03 -6.56
C GLN A 16 0.77 17.58 -7.26
N GLU A 17 0.91 16.93 -8.42
CA GLU A 17 -0.23 16.51 -9.21
C GLU A 17 -1.01 15.37 -8.55
N ILE A 18 -2.34 15.55 -8.50
CA ILE A 18 -3.28 14.57 -7.98
C ILE A 18 -4.30 14.29 -9.08
N LYS A 19 -4.52 13.00 -9.39
CA LYS A 19 -5.54 12.60 -10.36
C LYS A 19 -6.87 12.38 -9.65
N GLU A 20 -7.94 12.84 -10.27
CA GLU A 20 -9.31 12.62 -9.75
C GLU A 20 -9.87 11.25 -10.16
N LYS A 21 -9.36 10.69 -11.25
CA LYS A 21 -9.75 9.37 -11.77
C LYS A 21 -8.52 8.49 -11.90
N ALA A 22 -8.72 7.18 -11.77
CA ALA A 22 -7.64 6.23 -11.94
C ALA A 22 -7.14 6.26 -13.39
N GLU A 23 -5.91 6.70 -13.55
CA GLU A 23 -5.22 6.74 -14.84
C GLU A 23 -3.72 6.87 -14.63
N PHE A 24 -2.95 6.53 -15.64
CA PHE A 24 -1.51 6.73 -15.59
C PHE A 24 -1.18 8.21 -15.67
N PRO A 25 -0.37 8.73 -14.76
CA PRO A 25 0.22 10.06 -14.93
C PRO A 25 1.29 10.01 -16.04
N SER A 26 1.97 11.12 -16.28
CA SER A 26 3.10 11.12 -17.22
C SER A 26 4.16 10.09 -16.80
N ASP A 27 4.96 9.62 -17.77
CA ASP A 27 6.05 8.68 -17.48
C ASP A 27 7.01 9.24 -16.45
N LYS A 28 7.26 10.55 -16.49
CA LYS A 28 8.12 11.22 -15.53
C LYS A 28 7.59 11.10 -14.10
N ILE A 29 6.29 11.32 -13.91
CA ILE A 29 5.67 11.23 -12.59
C ILE A 29 5.58 9.78 -12.13
N ALA A 30 5.23 8.85 -13.03
CA ALA A 30 5.18 7.43 -12.69
C ALA A 30 6.56 6.94 -12.22
N SER A 31 7.62 7.29 -12.95
CA SER A 31 8.99 6.95 -12.57
C SER A 31 9.39 7.58 -11.24
N LEU A 32 9.02 8.84 -11.00
CA LEU A 32 9.31 9.51 -9.74
C LEU A 32 8.67 8.74 -8.57
N ARG A 33 7.40 8.36 -8.70
CA ARG A 33 6.71 7.64 -7.63
C ARG A 33 7.32 6.28 -7.35
N HIS A 34 7.71 5.56 -8.40
CA HIS A 34 8.44 4.31 -8.24
C HIS A 34 9.77 4.52 -7.51
N ASP A 35 10.54 5.51 -7.93
CA ASP A 35 11.87 5.78 -7.37
C ASP A 35 11.78 6.19 -5.90
N LEU A 36 10.77 6.97 -5.52
CA LEU A 36 10.57 7.35 -4.13
C LEU A 36 10.35 6.13 -3.22
N ILE A 37 9.54 5.17 -3.69
CA ILE A 37 9.31 3.94 -2.95
C ILE A 37 10.59 3.13 -2.85
N ASN A 38 11.32 3.03 -3.96
CA ASN A 38 12.57 2.27 -4.01
C ASN A 38 13.64 2.85 -3.08
N GLU A 39 13.77 4.17 -3.01
CA GLU A 39 14.70 4.83 -2.09
C GLU A 39 14.39 4.46 -0.63
N GLU A 40 13.12 4.48 -0.24
CA GLU A 40 12.73 4.15 1.12
C GLU A 40 12.93 2.66 1.42
N LEU A 41 12.76 1.81 0.41
CA LEU A 41 13.03 0.39 0.55
C LEU A 41 14.52 0.13 0.82
N ASP A 42 15.39 0.83 0.12
CA ASP A 42 16.85 0.73 0.33
C ASP A 42 17.23 1.23 1.73
N GLU A 43 16.64 2.31 2.20
CA GLU A 43 16.88 2.83 3.54
C GLU A 43 16.42 1.85 4.61
N LEU A 44 15.29 1.17 4.39
CA LEU A 44 14.79 0.14 5.28
C LEU A 44 15.81 -1.00 5.41
N LYS A 45 16.35 -1.46 4.30
CA LYS A 45 17.33 -2.54 4.29
C LYS A 45 18.58 -2.15 5.07
N GLU A 46 19.07 -0.93 4.87
CA GLU A 46 20.23 -0.41 5.59
C GLU A 46 19.95 -0.33 7.09
N ALA A 47 18.78 0.19 7.49
CA ALA A 47 18.39 0.28 8.89
C ALA A 47 18.31 -1.09 9.56
N MET A 48 17.78 -2.09 8.83
CA MET A 48 17.72 -3.48 9.32
C MET A 48 19.11 -4.06 9.49
N ASN A 49 20.00 -3.84 8.53
CA ASN A 49 21.38 -4.32 8.59
C ASN A 49 22.13 -3.70 9.77
N ASN A 50 21.87 -2.44 10.08
CA ASN A 50 22.49 -1.71 11.18
C ASN A 50 21.82 -1.96 12.54
N LYS A 51 20.72 -2.73 12.58
CA LYS A 51 19.95 -2.99 13.80
C LYS A 51 19.47 -1.70 14.48
N ASP A 52 19.14 -0.69 13.68
CA ASP A 52 18.71 0.62 14.16
C ASP A 52 17.18 0.68 14.11
N ILE A 53 16.53 0.42 15.24
CA ILE A 53 15.07 0.33 15.30
C ILE A 53 14.38 1.68 15.00
N LYS A 54 14.99 2.79 15.37
CA LYS A 54 14.44 4.11 15.08
C LYS A 54 14.43 4.36 13.57
N GLU A 55 15.53 4.03 12.90
CA GLU A 55 15.61 4.19 11.44
C GLU A 55 14.69 3.20 10.70
N VAL A 56 14.45 2.01 11.26
CA VAL A 56 13.46 1.09 10.72
C VAL A 56 12.06 1.72 10.79
N ALA A 57 11.71 2.32 11.93
CA ALA A 57 10.42 3.00 12.09
C ALA A 57 10.26 4.14 11.08
N ASP A 58 11.32 4.94 10.90
CA ASP A 58 11.31 6.05 9.96
C ASP A 58 11.13 5.55 8.52
N ALA A 59 11.90 4.55 8.11
CA ALA A 59 11.81 4.00 6.75
C ALA A 59 10.44 3.38 6.48
N LEU A 60 9.90 2.60 7.40
CA LEU A 60 8.57 2.00 7.23
C LEU A 60 7.48 3.07 7.11
N THR A 61 7.58 4.13 7.91
CA THR A 61 6.62 5.24 7.86
C THR A 61 6.73 5.96 6.51
N ASP A 62 7.95 6.20 6.04
CA ASP A 62 8.17 6.87 4.76
C ASP A 62 7.70 6.01 3.58
N ILE A 63 7.84 4.67 3.66
CA ILE A 63 7.29 3.76 2.65
C ILE A 63 5.78 3.94 2.53
N LEU A 64 5.08 4.00 3.66
CA LEU A 64 3.64 4.27 3.67
C LEU A 64 3.34 5.63 3.03
N TYR A 65 4.09 6.64 3.42
CA TYR A 65 3.88 8.02 2.95
C TYR A 65 4.00 8.12 1.43
N VAL A 66 5.09 7.63 0.87
CA VAL A 66 5.32 7.72 -0.57
C VAL A 66 4.40 6.78 -1.37
N THR A 67 3.96 5.67 -0.76
CA THR A 67 2.98 4.76 -1.38
C THR A 67 1.62 5.45 -1.50
N TYR A 68 1.17 6.12 -0.44
CA TYR A 68 -0.05 6.92 -0.50
C TYR A 68 0.07 8.02 -1.55
N GLY A 69 1.24 8.65 -1.65
CA GLY A 69 1.50 9.65 -2.68
C GLY A 69 1.36 9.09 -4.09
N ALA A 70 1.87 7.88 -4.31
CA ALA A 70 1.70 7.20 -5.60
C ALA A 70 0.22 6.94 -5.90
N GLY A 71 -0.55 6.55 -4.89
CA GLY A 71 -2.01 6.37 -5.04
C GLY A 71 -2.67 7.63 -5.57
N HIS A 72 -2.37 8.78 -4.98
CA HIS A 72 -2.93 10.05 -5.45
C HIS A 72 -2.46 10.44 -6.84
N ALA A 73 -1.19 10.18 -7.15
CA ALA A 73 -0.65 10.48 -8.48
C ALA A 73 -1.32 9.66 -9.58
N PHE A 74 -1.77 8.46 -9.28
CA PHE A 74 -2.49 7.59 -10.21
C PHE A 74 -4.01 7.70 -10.10
N GLY A 75 -4.53 8.49 -9.16
CA GLY A 75 -5.98 8.64 -8.96
C GLY A 75 -6.64 7.40 -8.34
N ILE A 76 -5.90 6.61 -7.60
CA ILE A 76 -6.38 5.37 -6.97
C ILE A 76 -6.70 5.64 -5.51
N ASN A 77 -7.92 5.33 -5.08
CA ASN A 77 -8.32 5.45 -3.68
C ASN A 77 -7.79 4.25 -2.89
N LEU A 78 -6.60 4.40 -2.30
CA LEU A 78 -5.96 3.31 -1.58
C LEU A 78 -6.70 2.93 -0.29
N ASP A 79 -7.46 3.83 0.32
CA ASP A 79 -8.28 3.48 1.49
C ASP A 79 -9.32 2.42 1.11
N LYS A 80 -10.01 2.61 -0.01
CA LYS A 80 -11.00 1.65 -0.50
C LYS A 80 -10.35 0.35 -0.99
N CYS A 81 -9.25 0.47 -1.70
CA CYS A 81 -8.50 -0.72 -2.16
C CYS A 81 -8.02 -1.54 -0.97
N PHE A 82 -7.51 -0.88 0.06
CA PHE A 82 -7.02 -1.56 1.25
C PHE A 82 -8.15 -2.31 1.97
N LYS A 83 -9.31 -1.68 2.09
CA LYS A 83 -10.47 -2.32 2.71
C LYS A 83 -10.89 -3.58 1.94
N GLU A 84 -10.88 -3.52 0.62
CA GLU A 84 -11.20 -4.68 -0.22
C GLU A 84 -10.18 -5.80 -0.01
N VAL A 85 -8.89 -5.47 -0.01
CA VAL A 85 -7.82 -6.45 0.23
C VAL A 85 -7.92 -7.02 1.64
N GLN A 86 -8.26 -6.20 2.64
CA GLN A 86 -8.47 -6.68 4.01
C GLN A 86 -9.60 -7.71 4.07
N ASN A 87 -10.74 -7.42 3.44
CA ASN A 87 -11.86 -8.36 3.41
C ASN A 87 -11.48 -9.66 2.71
N SER A 88 -10.76 -9.57 1.60
CA SER A 88 -10.23 -10.74 0.89
C SER A 88 -9.30 -11.57 1.79
N ASN A 89 -8.36 -10.91 2.46
CA ASN A 89 -7.43 -11.59 3.35
C ASN A 89 -8.14 -12.28 4.51
N MET A 90 -9.13 -11.65 5.10
CA MET A 90 -9.91 -12.25 6.19
C MET A 90 -10.76 -13.43 5.71
N SER A 91 -11.13 -13.47 4.44
CA SER A 91 -11.88 -14.57 3.85
C SER A 91 -11.04 -15.86 3.71
N LYS A 92 -9.75 -15.81 4.01
CA LYS A 92 -8.87 -16.99 4.00
C LYS A 92 -9.14 -17.95 5.16
N LEU A 93 -9.88 -17.52 6.17
CA LEU A 93 -10.21 -18.36 7.33
C LEU A 93 -10.92 -19.65 6.92
N GLY A 94 -10.70 -20.73 7.70
CA GLY A 94 -11.40 -21.97 7.51
C GLY A 94 -12.87 -21.88 7.92
N LEU A 95 -13.64 -22.93 7.67
CA LEU A 95 -15.06 -23.00 8.03
C LEU A 95 -15.31 -22.83 9.53
N ASP A 96 -14.33 -23.19 10.36
CA ASP A 96 -14.40 -23.06 11.81
C ASP A 96 -14.03 -21.64 12.29
N GLY A 97 -13.79 -20.71 11.38
CA GLY A 97 -13.37 -19.36 11.70
C GLY A 97 -11.92 -19.25 12.15
N LYS A 98 -11.12 -20.29 11.96
CA LYS A 98 -9.70 -20.32 12.35
C LYS A 98 -8.80 -20.31 11.13
N PRO A 99 -7.58 -19.77 11.27
CA PRO A 99 -6.63 -19.76 10.17
C PRO A 99 -6.17 -21.18 9.80
N ILE A 100 -5.83 -21.35 8.53
CA ILE A 100 -5.26 -22.57 7.98
C ILE A 100 -3.82 -22.25 7.58
N TYR A 101 -2.86 -23.05 8.03
CA TYR A 101 -1.44 -22.85 7.70
C TYR A 101 -0.90 -24.04 6.94
N ASN A 102 0.10 -23.79 6.07
CA ASN A 102 0.86 -24.87 5.46
C ASN A 102 2.02 -25.29 6.38
N GLU A 103 2.84 -26.21 5.91
CA GLU A 103 3.99 -26.74 6.67
C GLU A 103 5.00 -25.68 7.07
N LYS A 104 5.08 -24.59 6.30
CA LYS A 104 6.02 -23.49 6.53
C LYS A 104 5.42 -22.37 7.38
N GLY A 105 4.20 -22.53 7.87
CA GLY A 105 3.50 -21.52 8.64
C GLY A 105 2.87 -20.40 7.79
N LYS A 106 2.78 -20.60 6.47
CA LYS A 106 2.14 -19.63 5.59
C LYS A 106 0.62 -19.78 5.67
N VAL A 107 -0.10 -18.65 5.75
CA VAL A 107 -1.56 -18.63 5.73
C VAL A 107 -2.07 -19.15 4.40
N MET A 108 -2.97 -20.14 4.45
CA MET A 108 -3.58 -20.73 3.27
C MET A 108 -5.00 -20.21 3.07
N LYS A 109 -5.51 -20.36 1.86
CA LYS A 109 -6.87 -19.92 1.52
C LYS A 109 -7.89 -20.97 1.99
N GLY A 110 -8.88 -20.51 2.75
CA GLY A 110 -10.00 -21.34 3.17
C GLY A 110 -11.05 -21.50 2.06
N PRO A 111 -12.10 -22.30 2.31
CA PRO A 111 -13.10 -22.61 1.29
C PRO A 111 -13.94 -21.42 0.84
N ASN A 112 -14.08 -20.39 1.66
CA ASN A 112 -14.86 -19.20 1.33
C ASN A 112 -14.00 -18.01 0.86
N TYR A 113 -12.72 -18.29 0.53
CA TYR A 113 -11.83 -17.26 0.03
C TYR A 113 -12.35 -16.63 -1.28
N PHE A 114 -12.26 -15.32 -1.37
CA PHE A 114 -12.50 -14.58 -2.60
C PHE A 114 -11.34 -13.65 -2.91
N LYS A 115 -11.04 -13.49 -4.19
CA LYS A 115 -10.00 -12.54 -4.63
C LYS A 115 -10.47 -11.12 -4.41
N PRO A 116 -9.55 -10.18 -4.09
CA PRO A 116 -9.95 -8.78 -4.04
C PRO A 116 -10.36 -8.30 -5.45
N ASN A 117 -11.48 -7.59 -5.53
CA ASN A 117 -11.94 -6.99 -6.78
C ASN A 117 -11.66 -5.50 -6.73
N LEU A 118 -10.55 -5.08 -7.32
CA LEU A 118 -10.15 -3.68 -7.36
C LEU A 118 -10.70 -2.92 -8.57
N ASP A 119 -11.31 -3.62 -9.52
CA ASP A 119 -11.85 -3.00 -10.75
C ASP A 119 -12.79 -1.83 -10.45
N LYS A 120 -13.65 -2.00 -9.45
CA LYS A 120 -14.63 -0.97 -9.07
C LYS A 120 -14.01 0.33 -8.53
N PHE A 121 -12.71 0.30 -8.20
CA PHE A 121 -12.00 1.47 -7.68
C PHE A 121 -11.05 2.11 -8.70
N VAL A 122 -10.93 1.51 -9.88
CA VAL A 122 -9.98 1.95 -10.92
C VAL A 122 -10.60 2.16 -12.29
N VAL A 123 -11.93 2.09 -12.36
CA VAL A 123 -12.67 2.40 -13.60
C VAL A 123 -13.22 3.81 -13.59
#